data_02d62fa1d0617f6b3092e17a3842fb02
#
_entry.id   02d62fa1d0617f6b3092e17a3842fb02
#
_cell.length_a   1.000
_cell.length_b   1.000
_cell.length_c   1.000
_cell.angle_alpha   90.00
_cell.angle_beta   90.00
_cell.angle_gamma   90.00
#
_symmetry.space_group_name_H-M   'P 1'
#
loop_
_entity.id
_entity.type
_entity.pdbx_description
1 polymer ?
#
loop_
_entity_poly.entity_id
_entity_poly.type
_entity_poly.pdbx_seq_one_letter_code
_entity_poly.pdbx_strand_id
1 'polypeptide(L)'
;SQYGQGLRQCSAHYIRYDYLYHYVLTRIQDLSRQAQVDEQALLHRLLKASDQELAANAKRQSAELTRAEKRRAEVDRKFAKLYEDWSDGCITEYNFNMMSQKYQTEQQELVEKIKRLTAELESEKQTTVDAETWISLIKQYANPTELTAELLNTLIEKIVIHEATTVDGMREQDIDIYYRFIGKIE
;
A
#
# COMPACT_ATOMS: atom_id res chain seq x y z
N SER A 1 -10.84 -0.34 -50.57
CA SER A 1 -11.51 0.24 -49.41
C SER A 1 -11.88 -0.84 -48.42
N GLN A 2 -11.05 -1.02 -47.42
CA GLN A 2 -11.33 -1.91 -46.25
C GLN A 2 -11.36 -1.03 -45.03
N TYR A 3 -12.56 -0.75 -44.51
CA TYR A 3 -12.74 -0.23 -43.16
C TYR A 3 -13.14 -1.40 -42.26
N GLY A 4 -12.16 -1.97 -41.58
CA GLY A 4 -12.35 -2.86 -40.46
C GLY A 4 -12.56 -2.04 -39.20
N GLN A 5 -13.81 -1.70 -38.87
CA GLN A 5 -14.16 -1.19 -37.55
C GLN A 5 -14.19 -2.36 -36.57
N GLY A 6 -13.16 -2.47 -35.74
CA GLY A 6 -13.20 -3.30 -34.53
C GLY A 6 -14.21 -2.72 -33.56
N LEU A 7 -15.45 -3.19 -33.64
CA LEU A 7 -16.43 -3.02 -32.59
C LEU A 7 -15.87 -3.69 -31.33
N ARG A 8 -15.43 -2.90 -30.36
CA ARG A 8 -15.32 -3.35 -28.98
C ARG A 8 -16.71 -3.78 -28.58
N GLN A 9 -16.97 -5.09 -28.60
CA GLN A 9 -18.17 -5.65 -28.02
C GLN A 9 -18.12 -5.34 -26.52
N CYS A 10 -18.93 -4.37 -26.11
CA CYS A 10 -19.21 -4.14 -24.71
C CYS A 10 -20.04 -5.33 -24.24
N SER A 11 -19.43 -6.28 -23.53
CA SER A 11 -20.15 -7.38 -22.93
C SER A 11 -21.13 -6.85 -21.90
N ALA A 12 -22.38 -7.25 -21.98
CA ALA A 12 -23.40 -6.81 -21.04
C ALA A 12 -23.18 -7.49 -19.68
N HIS A 13 -22.65 -6.75 -18.73
CA HIS A 13 -22.53 -7.19 -17.34
C HIS A 13 -23.91 -7.07 -16.67
N TYR A 14 -24.71 -8.13 -16.74
CA TYR A 14 -26.04 -8.16 -16.11
C TYR A 14 -25.93 -8.89 -14.77
N ILE A 15 -26.27 -8.17 -13.69
CA ILE A 15 -26.49 -8.74 -12.36
C ILE A 15 -27.86 -8.32 -11.84
N ARG A 16 -28.54 -9.22 -11.14
CA ARG A 16 -29.81 -8.88 -10.50
C ARG A 16 -29.56 -7.94 -9.33
N TYR A 17 -30.34 -6.85 -9.29
CA TYR A 17 -30.19 -5.82 -8.25
C TYR A 17 -30.38 -6.39 -6.83
N ASP A 18 -31.41 -7.23 -6.63
CA ASP A 18 -31.67 -7.88 -5.36
C ASP A 18 -30.49 -8.75 -4.86
N TYR A 19 -29.85 -9.50 -5.77
CA TYR A 19 -28.67 -10.28 -5.46
C TYR A 19 -27.50 -9.40 -5.05
N LEU A 20 -27.19 -8.38 -5.84
CA LEU A 20 -26.10 -7.43 -5.53
C LEU A 20 -26.37 -6.73 -4.19
N TYR A 21 -27.61 -6.26 -3.96
CA TYR A 21 -27.99 -5.61 -2.72
C TYR A 21 -27.75 -6.50 -1.50
N HIS A 22 -28.26 -7.73 -1.54
CA HIS A 22 -28.09 -8.68 -0.44
C HIS A 22 -26.61 -9.09 -0.24
N TYR A 23 -25.87 -9.27 -1.32
CA TYR A 23 -24.44 -9.58 -1.24
C TYR A 23 -23.68 -8.47 -0.52
N VAL A 24 -23.84 -7.22 -0.93
CA VAL A 24 -23.17 -6.07 -0.32
C VAL A 24 -23.60 -5.89 1.14
N LEU A 25 -24.91 -5.98 1.43
CA LEU A 25 -25.42 -5.86 2.80
C LEU A 25 -24.84 -6.93 3.72
N THR A 26 -24.82 -8.19 3.29
CA THR A 26 -24.24 -9.30 4.07
C THR A 26 -22.76 -9.08 4.36
N ARG A 27 -22.00 -8.63 3.36
CA ARG A 27 -20.55 -8.34 3.56
C ARG A 27 -20.34 -7.21 4.57
N ILE A 28 -21.13 -6.14 4.51
CA ILE A 28 -21.03 -5.04 5.48
C ILE A 28 -21.46 -5.51 6.88
N GLN A 29 -22.53 -6.29 7.00
CA GLN A 29 -22.98 -6.85 8.28
C GLN A 29 -21.90 -7.74 8.92
N ASP A 30 -21.26 -8.59 8.14
CA ASP A 30 -20.19 -9.45 8.64
C ASP A 30 -18.97 -8.65 9.12
N LEU A 31 -18.53 -7.65 8.38
CA LEU A 31 -17.43 -6.79 8.76
C LEU A 31 -17.79 -5.92 9.97
N SER A 32 -19.02 -5.38 10.02
CA SER A 32 -19.50 -4.64 11.18
C SER A 32 -19.51 -5.50 12.44
N ARG A 33 -19.98 -6.75 12.34
CA ARG A 33 -19.97 -7.70 13.45
C ARG A 33 -18.54 -8.02 13.91
N GLN A 34 -17.62 -8.26 12.98
CA GLN A 34 -16.20 -8.49 13.31
C GLN A 34 -15.60 -7.28 14.04
N ALA A 35 -15.87 -6.07 13.57
CA ALA A 35 -15.39 -4.84 14.21
C ALA A 35 -15.93 -4.64 15.63
N GLN A 36 -17.17 -5.11 15.90
CA GLN A 36 -17.79 -5.03 17.22
C GLN A 36 -17.26 -6.09 18.19
N VAL A 37 -17.01 -7.32 17.70
CA VAL A 37 -16.63 -8.48 18.53
C VAL A 37 -15.14 -8.50 18.80
N ASP A 38 -14.32 -8.28 17.78
CA ASP A 38 -12.86 -8.32 17.88
C ASP A 38 -12.22 -7.37 16.84
N GLU A 39 -12.12 -6.11 17.24
CA GLU A 39 -11.52 -5.06 16.42
C GLU A 39 -10.07 -5.37 16.03
N GLN A 40 -9.31 -5.95 16.96
CA GLN A 40 -7.90 -6.26 16.74
C GLN A 40 -7.72 -7.38 15.70
N ALA A 41 -8.54 -8.42 15.77
CA ALA A 41 -8.51 -9.48 14.77
C ALA A 41 -8.88 -8.95 13.37
N LEU A 42 -9.85 -8.03 13.29
CA LEU A 42 -10.20 -7.39 12.03
C LEU A 42 -9.04 -6.52 11.52
N LEU A 43 -8.40 -5.73 12.38
CA LEU A 43 -7.24 -4.92 12.00
C LEU A 43 -6.10 -5.79 11.44
N HIS A 44 -5.75 -6.88 12.13
CA HIS A 44 -4.73 -7.83 11.64
C HIS A 44 -5.08 -8.43 10.27
N ARG A 45 -6.37 -8.76 10.07
CA ARG A 45 -6.86 -9.26 8.77
C ARG A 45 -6.72 -8.21 7.67
N LEU A 46 -7.06 -6.94 7.94
CA LEU A 46 -6.95 -5.85 6.97
C LEU A 46 -5.49 -5.56 6.61
N LEU A 47 -4.61 -5.59 7.60
CA LEU A 47 -3.17 -5.37 7.42
C LEU A 47 -2.42 -6.61 6.91
N LYS A 48 -3.08 -7.79 6.89
CA LYS A 48 -2.48 -9.10 6.57
C LYS A 48 -1.22 -9.41 7.39
N ALA A 49 -1.16 -8.90 8.61
CA ALA A 49 -0.02 -9.07 9.50
C ALA A 49 -0.43 -8.95 10.98
N SER A 50 0.24 -9.67 11.84
CA SER A 50 0.10 -9.55 13.30
C SER A 50 0.87 -8.34 13.84
N ASP A 51 0.53 -7.89 15.05
CA ASP A 51 1.25 -6.80 15.73
C ASP A 51 2.74 -7.08 15.84
N GLN A 52 3.10 -8.34 16.09
CA GLN A 52 4.50 -8.76 16.23
C GLN A 52 5.26 -8.60 14.90
N GLU A 53 4.64 -8.98 13.79
CA GLU A 53 5.24 -8.85 12.44
C GLU A 53 5.35 -7.38 12.04
N LEU A 54 4.33 -6.57 12.29
CA LEU A 54 4.34 -5.13 12.04
C LEU A 54 5.45 -4.43 12.85
N ALA A 55 5.53 -4.72 14.14
CA ALA A 55 6.56 -4.16 15.02
C ALA A 55 7.98 -4.60 14.60
N ALA A 56 8.16 -5.87 14.25
CA ALA A 56 9.46 -6.40 13.80
C ALA A 56 9.89 -5.76 12.48
N ASN A 57 8.96 -5.56 11.54
CA ASN A 57 9.21 -4.93 10.25
C ASN A 57 9.60 -3.46 10.42
N ALA A 58 8.80 -2.70 11.17
CA ALA A 58 9.06 -1.30 11.46
C ALA A 58 10.43 -1.10 12.16
N LYS A 59 10.76 -1.96 13.13
CA LYS A 59 12.06 -1.94 13.81
C LYS A 59 13.22 -2.22 12.85
N ARG A 60 13.07 -3.21 11.96
CA ARG A 60 14.10 -3.55 10.96
C ARG A 60 14.34 -2.41 10.00
N GLN A 61 13.27 -1.84 9.43
CA GLN A 61 13.35 -0.73 8.46
C GLN A 61 13.92 0.54 9.10
N SER A 62 13.48 0.88 10.32
CA SER A 62 14.00 2.01 11.07
C SER A 62 15.49 1.87 11.39
N ALA A 63 15.94 0.66 11.77
CA ALA A 63 17.35 0.38 12.00
C ALA A 63 18.17 0.49 10.71
N GLU A 64 17.62 0.05 9.57
CA GLU A 64 18.27 0.15 8.27
C GLU A 64 18.38 1.60 7.80
N LEU A 65 17.33 2.40 8.00
CA LEU A 65 17.35 3.84 7.73
C LEU A 65 18.43 4.55 8.55
N THR A 66 18.47 4.31 9.85
CA THR A 66 19.49 4.90 10.75
C THR A 66 20.92 4.51 10.32
N ARG A 67 21.14 3.26 9.89
CA ARG A 67 22.44 2.83 9.38
C ARG A 67 22.82 3.55 8.08
N ALA A 68 21.86 3.72 7.17
CA ALA A 68 22.09 4.41 5.90
C ALA A 68 22.41 5.91 6.13
N GLU A 69 21.68 6.58 7.02
CA GLU A 69 21.95 7.98 7.40
C GLU A 69 23.31 8.15 8.06
N LYS A 70 23.67 7.26 8.99
CA LYS A 70 24.98 7.27 9.63
C LYS A 70 26.11 7.05 8.61
N ARG A 71 25.91 6.10 7.68
CA ARG A 71 26.89 5.83 6.62
C ARG A 71 27.04 7.01 5.68
N ARG A 72 25.95 7.67 5.30
CA ARG A 72 25.99 8.89 4.48
C ARG A 72 26.81 9.98 5.16
N ALA A 73 26.54 10.27 6.44
CA ALA A 73 27.31 11.26 7.20
C ALA A 73 28.81 10.92 7.33
N GLU A 74 29.14 9.62 7.39
CA GLU A 74 30.54 9.16 7.38
C GLU A 74 31.20 9.38 6.02
N VAL A 75 30.51 9.06 4.92
CA VAL A 75 31.02 9.28 3.57
C VAL A 75 31.21 10.77 3.29
N ASP A 76 30.28 11.62 3.72
CA ASP A 76 30.38 13.08 3.59
C ASP A 76 31.65 13.62 4.30
N ARG A 77 31.92 13.13 5.52
CA ARG A 77 33.15 13.50 6.26
C ARG A 77 34.43 13.01 5.56
N LYS A 78 34.41 11.79 5.03
CA LYS A 78 35.54 11.23 4.29
C LYS A 78 35.81 12.00 2.99
N PHE A 79 34.75 12.40 2.31
CA PHE A 79 34.87 13.20 1.10
C PHE A 79 35.45 14.60 1.39
N ALA A 80 34.98 15.26 2.47
CA ALA A 80 35.56 16.53 2.90
C ALA A 80 37.04 16.41 3.22
N LYS A 81 37.44 15.37 3.96
CA LYS A 81 38.86 15.12 4.26
C LYS A 81 39.69 14.82 3.01
N LEU A 82 39.16 14.08 2.06
CA LEU A 82 39.83 13.82 0.79
C LEU A 82 40.12 15.11 0.03
N TYR A 83 39.20 16.09 0.06
CA TYR A 83 39.41 17.40 -0.53
C TYR A 83 40.51 18.20 0.16
N GLU A 84 40.55 18.18 1.50
CA GLU A 84 41.61 18.81 2.29
C GLU A 84 42.99 18.22 1.95
N ASP A 85 43.12 16.87 1.99
CA ASP A 85 44.35 16.17 1.69
C ASP A 85 44.86 16.43 0.25
N TRP A 86 43.94 16.59 -0.70
CA TRP A 86 44.29 16.98 -2.07
C TRP A 86 44.78 18.44 -2.15
N SER A 87 44.04 19.35 -1.50
CA SER A 87 44.38 20.78 -1.45
C SER A 87 45.76 21.02 -0.82
N ASP A 88 46.11 20.22 0.19
CA ASP A 88 47.39 20.28 0.87
C ASP A 88 48.51 19.55 0.11
N GLY A 89 48.21 18.99 -1.07
CA GLY A 89 49.22 18.29 -1.89
C GLY A 89 49.62 16.90 -1.35
N CYS A 90 48.84 16.34 -0.39
CA CYS A 90 49.15 15.04 0.24
C CYS A 90 48.78 13.86 -0.68
N ILE A 91 47.92 14.09 -1.68
CA ILE A 91 47.47 13.07 -2.65
C ILE A 91 47.54 13.61 -4.08
N THR A 92 47.78 12.71 -5.03
CA THR A 92 47.81 13.06 -6.45
C THR A 92 46.40 13.35 -7.00
N GLU A 93 46.30 14.17 -8.05
CA GLU A 93 45.04 14.43 -8.74
C GLU A 93 44.38 13.16 -9.24
N TYR A 94 45.16 12.21 -9.74
CA TYR A 94 44.62 10.90 -10.17
C TYR A 94 43.89 10.16 -9.03
N ASN A 95 44.54 10.07 -7.85
CA ASN A 95 43.95 9.40 -6.69
C ASN A 95 42.74 10.18 -6.15
N PHE A 96 42.82 11.52 -6.14
CA PHE A 96 41.66 12.36 -5.78
C PHE A 96 40.46 12.08 -6.68
N ASN A 97 40.64 12.11 -8.00
CA ASN A 97 39.56 11.90 -8.97
C ASN A 97 38.93 10.49 -8.81
N MET A 98 39.76 9.45 -8.66
CA MET A 98 39.31 8.09 -8.45
C MET A 98 38.48 7.94 -7.17
N MET A 99 38.97 8.47 -6.05
CA MET A 99 38.28 8.39 -4.76
C MET A 99 37.03 9.28 -4.72
N SER A 100 37.09 10.48 -5.33
CA SER A 100 35.92 11.38 -5.45
C SER A 100 34.79 10.70 -6.17
N GLN A 101 35.02 10.04 -7.30
CA GLN A 101 34.01 9.33 -8.04
C GLN A 101 33.37 8.21 -7.21
N LYS A 102 34.20 7.46 -6.46
CA LYS A 102 33.71 6.41 -5.57
C LYS A 102 32.79 6.98 -4.48
N TYR A 103 33.17 8.04 -3.80
CA TYR A 103 32.36 8.66 -2.76
C TYR A 103 31.09 9.28 -3.31
N GLN A 104 31.13 9.94 -4.46
CA GLN A 104 29.96 10.51 -5.11
C GLN A 104 28.94 9.43 -5.49
N THR A 105 29.39 8.29 -6.04
CA THR A 105 28.52 7.16 -6.33
C THR A 105 27.85 6.62 -5.07
N GLU A 106 28.65 6.39 -4.01
CA GLU A 106 28.10 5.90 -2.73
C GLU A 106 27.12 6.90 -2.10
N GLN A 107 27.39 8.21 -2.19
CA GLN A 107 26.47 9.26 -1.72
C GLN A 107 25.12 9.19 -2.45
N GLN A 108 25.13 9.04 -3.78
CA GLN A 108 23.92 8.94 -4.58
C GLN A 108 23.11 7.68 -4.21
N GLU A 109 23.76 6.53 -4.09
CA GLU A 109 23.11 5.28 -3.70
C GLU A 109 22.47 5.39 -2.30
N LEU A 110 23.18 6.03 -1.34
CA LEU A 110 22.66 6.24 0.01
C LEU A 110 21.50 7.23 0.04
N VAL A 111 21.52 8.28 -0.75
CA VAL A 111 20.39 9.23 -0.89
C VAL A 111 19.13 8.51 -1.38
N GLU A 112 19.26 7.73 -2.45
CA GLU A 112 18.11 6.98 -2.99
C GLU A 112 17.62 5.90 -2.00
N LYS A 113 18.53 5.23 -1.31
CA LYS A 113 18.19 4.25 -0.28
C LYS A 113 17.43 4.89 0.89
N ILE A 114 17.89 6.01 1.41
CA ILE A 114 17.25 6.77 2.50
C ILE A 114 15.86 7.21 2.07
N LYS A 115 15.74 7.80 0.87
CA LYS A 115 14.46 8.23 0.31
C LYS A 115 13.45 7.08 0.21
N ARG A 116 13.88 5.94 -0.31
CA ARG A 116 13.02 4.74 -0.42
C ARG A 116 12.57 4.23 0.94
N LEU A 117 13.50 4.04 1.89
CA LEU A 117 13.17 3.55 3.24
C LEU A 117 12.25 4.50 4.01
N THR A 118 12.44 5.80 3.86
CA THR A 118 11.55 6.81 4.46
C THR A 118 10.14 6.72 3.87
N ALA A 119 10.03 6.59 2.55
CA ALA A 119 8.73 6.47 1.88
C ALA A 119 8.02 5.15 2.24
N GLU A 120 8.74 4.03 2.36
CA GLU A 120 8.20 2.75 2.79
C GLU A 120 7.65 2.82 4.23
N LEU A 121 8.39 3.39 5.17
CA LEU A 121 7.96 3.60 6.56
C LEU A 121 6.72 4.49 6.66
N GLU A 122 6.68 5.58 5.91
CA GLU A 122 5.51 6.47 5.87
C GLU A 122 4.28 5.77 5.27
N SER A 123 4.46 5.00 4.19
CA SER A 123 3.39 4.24 3.56
C SER A 123 2.81 3.17 4.49
N GLU A 124 3.65 2.45 5.25
CA GLU A 124 3.19 1.45 6.22
C GLU A 124 2.40 2.09 7.37
N LYS A 125 2.86 3.22 7.89
CA LYS A 125 2.12 3.99 8.90
C LYS A 125 0.76 4.45 8.37
N GLN A 126 0.72 4.99 7.16
CA GLN A 126 -0.52 5.46 6.55
C GLN A 126 -1.50 4.30 6.35
N THR A 127 -1.04 3.15 5.89
CA THR A 127 -1.88 1.95 5.73
C THR A 127 -2.52 1.53 7.06
N THR A 128 -1.78 1.58 8.16
CA THR A 128 -2.31 1.28 9.50
C THR A 128 -3.37 2.29 9.92
N VAL A 129 -3.08 3.59 9.78
CA VAL A 129 -4.04 4.67 10.10
C VAL A 129 -5.31 4.55 9.26
N ASP A 130 -5.18 4.21 7.99
CA ASP A 130 -6.32 4.04 7.08
C ASP A 130 -7.20 2.86 7.49
N ALA A 131 -6.60 1.73 7.91
CA ALA A 131 -7.32 0.57 8.40
C ALA A 131 -8.05 0.87 9.73
N GLU A 132 -7.40 1.52 10.68
CA GLU A 132 -8.00 1.95 11.95
C GLU A 132 -9.14 2.95 11.73
N THR A 133 -8.95 3.89 10.80
CA THR A 133 -9.99 4.86 10.43
C THR A 133 -11.22 4.17 9.87
N TRP A 134 -11.03 3.22 8.95
CA TRP A 134 -12.13 2.47 8.37
C TRP A 134 -12.87 1.63 9.41
N ILE A 135 -12.15 0.96 10.31
CA ILE A 135 -12.74 0.21 11.43
C ILE A 135 -13.59 1.13 12.31
N SER A 136 -13.09 2.31 12.63
CA SER A 136 -13.83 3.31 13.40
C SER A 136 -15.13 3.74 12.71
N LEU A 137 -15.12 3.86 11.38
CA LEU A 137 -16.30 4.20 10.60
C LEU A 137 -17.32 3.07 10.58
N ILE A 138 -16.91 1.82 10.31
CA ILE A 138 -17.86 0.70 10.26
C ILE A 138 -18.48 0.40 11.62
N LYS A 139 -17.77 0.64 12.72
CA LYS A 139 -18.29 0.49 14.08
C LYS A 139 -19.49 1.42 14.39
N GLN A 140 -19.62 2.53 13.67
CA GLN A 140 -20.79 3.42 13.81
C GLN A 140 -22.06 2.79 13.26
N TYR A 141 -21.94 1.79 12.38
CA TYR A 141 -23.05 1.07 11.78
C TYR A 141 -23.22 -0.33 12.40
N ALA A 142 -23.69 -0.38 13.66
CA ALA A 142 -23.92 -1.64 14.33
C ALA A 142 -25.09 -2.40 13.68
N ASN A 143 -24.82 -3.54 13.06
CA ASN A 143 -25.78 -4.43 12.43
C ASN A 143 -26.76 -3.70 11.48
N PRO A 144 -26.29 -3.09 10.37
CA PRO A 144 -27.15 -2.36 9.45
C PRO A 144 -28.17 -3.30 8.82
N THR A 145 -29.44 -2.89 8.78
CA THR A 145 -30.55 -3.67 8.19
C THR A 145 -30.82 -3.32 6.74
N GLU A 146 -30.29 -2.19 6.28
CA GLU A 146 -30.45 -1.68 4.92
C GLU A 146 -29.18 -0.94 4.45
N LEU A 147 -29.00 -0.88 3.13
CA LEU A 147 -27.95 -0.09 2.49
C LEU A 147 -28.44 1.32 2.24
N THR A 148 -28.14 2.24 3.15
CA THR A 148 -28.39 3.67 2.92
C THR A 148 -27.31 4.27 2.04
N ALA A 149 -27.62 5.37 1.35
CA ALA A 149 -26.62 6.12 0.57
C ALA A 149 -25.48 6.63 1.44
N GLU A 150 -25.77 7.03 2.69
CA GLU A 150 -24.79 7.48 3.66
C GLU A 150 -23.80 6.34 4.00
N LEU A 151 -24.31 5.15 4.36
CA LEU A 151 -23.49 3.98 4.68
C LEU A 151 -22.59 3.59 3.50
N LEU A 152 -23.17 3.50 2.30
CA LEU A 152 -22.42 3.15 1.09
C LEU A 152 -21.33 4.17 0.79
N ASN A 153 -21.64 5.47 0.84
CA ASN A 153 -20.68 6.54 0.58
C ASN A 153 -19.60 6.64 1.65
N THR A 154 -19.89 6.24 2.88
CA THR A 154 -18.92 6.25 3.98
C THR A 154 -17.93 5.09 3.88
N LEU A 155 -18.40 3.89 3.55
CA LEU A 155 -17.60 2.66 3.65
C LEU A 155 -17.06 2.15 2.31
N ILE A 156 -17.73 2.43 1.19
CA ILE A 156 -17.43 1.85 -0.12
C ILE A 156 -16.93 2.94 -1.08
N GLU A 157 -15.86 2.65 -1.77
CA GLU A 157 -15.34 3.47 -2.86
C GLU A 157 -16.00 3.11 -4.19
N LYS A 158 -15.98 1.80 -4.52
CA LYS A 158 -16.60 1.26 -5.75
C LYS A 158 -16.89 -0.22 -5.62
N ILE A 159 -17.80 -0.69 -6.47
CA ILE A 159 -18.09 -2.11 -6.65
C ILE A 159 -17.82 -2.45 -8.11
N VAL A 160 -17.03 -3.50 -8.34
CA VAL A 160 -16.72 -4.01 -9.68
C VAL A 160 -17.42 -5.35 -9.86
N ILE A 161 -18.23 -5.44 -10.92
CA ILE A 161 -18.94 -6.64 -11.30
C ILE A 161 -18.23 -7.22 -12.52
N HIS A 162 -17.69 -8.43 -12.39
CA HIS A 162 -16.99 -9.12 -13.46
C HIS A 162 -17.95 -9.80 -14.44
N GLU A 163 -17.43 -10.22 -15.57
CA GLU A 163 -18.18 -11.04 -16.51
C GLU A 163 -18.59 -12.37 -15.86
N ALA A 164 -19.83 -12.79 -16.12
CA ALA A 164 -20.28 -14.08 -15.65
C ALA A 164 -19.63 -15.19 -16.47
N THR A 165 -19.10 -16.17 -15.78
CA THR A 165 -18.57 -17.41 -16.37
C THR A 165 -19.53 -18.57 -16.08
N THR A 166 -19.49 -19.61 -16.88
CA THR A 166 -20.25 -20.85 -16.62
C THR A 166 -19.26 -21.94 -16.26
N VAL A 167 -19.32 -22.39 -15.01
CA VAL A 167 -18.49 -23.49 -14.50
C VAL A 167 -19.44 -24.64 -14.13
N ASP A 168 -19.24 -25.82 -14.69
CA ASP A 168 -20.06 -27.02 -14.47
C ASP A 168 -21.58 -26.80 -14.66
N GLY A 169 -21.94 -25.94 -15.64
CA GLY A 169 -23.32 -25.62 -15.93
C GLY A 169 -24.00 -24.59 -15.00
N MET A 170 -23.26 -24.11 -14.00
CA MET A 170 -23.67 -23.04 -13.10
C MET A 170 -23.05 -21.71 -13.52
N ARG A 171 -23.89 -20.65 -13.50
CA ARG A 171 -23.39 -19.29 -13.77
C ARG A 171 -22.76 -18.71 -12.51
N GLU A 172 -21.48 -18.41 -12.60
CA GLU A 172 -20.72 -17.73 -11.57
C GLU A 172 -20.38 -16.32 -12.01
N GLN A 173 -20.42 -15.37 -11.08
CA GLN A 173 -20.09 -13.98 -11.34
C GLN A 173 -19.41 -13.37 -10.13
N ASP A 174 -18.17 -12.94 -10.33
CA ASP A 174 -17.38 -12.32 -9.26
C ASP A 174 -17.80 -10.87 -9.04
N ILE A 175 -17.83 -10.48 -7.77
CA ILE A 175 -18.13 -9.13 -7.32
C ILE A 175 -17.00 -8.69 -6.38
N ASP A 176 -16.28 -7.64 -6.78
CA ASP A 176 -15.25 -7.03 -5.95
C ASP A 176 -15.78 -5.76 -5.30
N ILE A 177 -15.71 -5.69 -3.98
CA ILE A 177 -16.03 -4.49 -3.22
C ILE A 177 -14.71 -3.81 -2.81
N TYR A 178 -14.52 -2.57 -3.25
CA TYR A 178 -13.42 -1.73 -2.82
C TYR A 178 -13.92 -0.78 -1.74
N TYR A 179 -13.38 -0.94 -0.55
CA TYR A 179 -13.74 -0.11 0.60
C TYR A 179 -12.86 1.13 0.64
N ARG A 180 -13.39 2.23 1.17
CA ARG A 180 -12.63 3.46 1.30
C ARG A 180 -11.41 3.25 2.18
N PHE A 181 -10.29 3.87 1.82
CA PHE A 181 -9.00 3.82 2.51
C PHE A 181 -8.27 2.48 2.48
N ILE A 182 -8.97 1.35 2.46
CA ILE A 182 -8.39 0.01 2.62
C ILE A 182 -8.44 -0.87 1.36
N GLY A 183 -9.15 -0.44 0.32
CA GLY A 183 -9.26 -1.19 -0.92
C GLY A 183 -10.10 -2.46 -0.79
N LYS A 184 -9.72 -3.52 -1.51
CA LYS A 184 -10.42 -4.80 -1.52
C LYS A 184 -9.99 -5.66 -0.32
N ILE A 185 -10.96 -6.24 0.37
CA ILE A 185 -10.76 -7.24 1.43
C ILE A 185 -10.99 -8.63 0.83
N GLU A 186 -10.00 -9.50 0.98
CA GLU A 186 -10.09 -10.93 0.61
C GLU A 186 -10.84 -11.76 1.63
#